data_54d8f4b9683011cd8650fc6b91cda801
#
_entry.id   54d8f4b9683011cd8650fc6b91cda801
#
_cell.length_a   1.000
_cell.length_b   1.000
_cell.length_c   1.000
_cell.angle_alpha   90.00
_cell.angle_beta   90.00
_cell.angle_gamma   90.00
#
_symmetry.space_group_name_H-M   'P 1'
#
loop_
_entity.id
_entity.type
_entity.pdbx_description
1 polymer ?
#
loop_
_entity_poly.entity_id
_entity_poly.type
_entity_poly.pdbx_seq_one_letter_code
_entity_poly.pdbx_strand_id
1 'polypeptide(L)'
;MTLPSRRFLLAGAGALAGCSILPKGNPPPQLFRLTVAPPASASGPALKGQLLVDTPFAPSALDTDRIALTRSATSFDYFGGVAWSDRAPLMVQSLLIESLELSGRTPAVARESLALRADWALKTDLLHFEARYGAPGAGAEASPEVRISFSAKLVRMADRIVIGQHMANAVQRASRNEVPAIVDAFDEANHQIIQEIIAWVVATGSSATR
;
A
#
# COMPACT_ATOMS: atom_id res chain seq x y z
N MET A 1 25.17 -82.79 23.10
CA MET A 1 24.22 -82.19 22.16
C MET A 1 23.19 -81.45 22.99
N THR A 2 23.37 -80.15 23.19
CA THR A 2 22.50 -79.30 24.00
C THR A 2 22.04 -78.17 23.11
N LEU A 3 20.71 -78.06 22.86
CA LEU A 3 20.07 -77.01 22.10
C LEU A 3 20.05 -75.68 22.93
N PRO A 4 20.39 -74.53 22.36
CA PRO A 4 20.26 -73.22 23.03
C PRO A 4 18.83 -72.65 22.98
N SER A 5 18.46 -72.10 24.10
CA SER A 5 17.15 -71.55 24.46
C SER A 5 16.67 -70.44 23.55
N ARG A 6 15.40 -70.54 23.21
CA ARG A 6 14.52 -69.67 22.38
C ARG A 6 14.02 -68.44 23.16
N ARG A 7 14.90 -67.65 23.81
CA ARG A 7 14.48 -66.55 24.73
C ARG A 7 15.12 -65.18 24.51
N PHE A 8 15.65 -64.88 23.32
CA PHE A 8 16.24 -63.56 23.03
C PHE A 8 15.80 -62.99 21.70
N LEU A 9 14.50 -62.79 21.48
CA LEU A 9 13.95 -62.16 20.27
C LEU A 9 12.67 -61.35 20.56
N LEU A 10 12.65 -60.55 21.63
CA LEU A 10 11.52 -59.63 21.92
C LEU A 10 12.01 -58.35 22.64
N ALA A 11 13.05 -57.69 22.11
CA ALA A 11 13.51 -56.40 22.66
C ALA A 11 14.04 -55.50 21.53
N GLY A 12 13.19 -55.07 20.62
CA GLY A 12 13.64 -54.25 19.50
C GLY A 12 12.56 -53.52 18.72
N ALA A 13 11.34 -53.37 19.26
CA ALA A 13 10.23 -52.69 18.55
C ALA A 13 9.60 -51.58 19.39
N GLY A 14 10.39 -50.63 19.88
CA GLY A 14 9.89 -49.60 20.80
C GLY A 14 10.55 -48.24 20.72
N ALA A 15 11.01 -47.78 19.57
CA ALA A 15 11.69 -46.47 19.50
C ALA A 15 11.48 -45.71 18.17
N LEU A 16 10.27 -45.70 17.60
CA LEU A 16 9.93 -44.88 16.43
C LEU A 16 8.66 -44.02 16.65
N ALA A 17 8.35 -43.71 17.91
CA ALA A 17 7.41 -42.64 18.25
C ALA A 17 8.19 -41.32 18.33
N GLY A 18 8.96 -40.97 17.29
CA GLY A 18 9.68 -39.72 17.15
C GLY A 18 8.73 -38.60 16.74
N CYS A 19 8.43 -37.80 17.69
CA CYS A 19 7.91 -36.44 17.68
C CYS A 19 7.87 -35.73 16.31
N SER A 20 6.75 -35.75 15.62
CA SER A 20 6.43 -34.72 14.64
C SER A 20 5.92 -33.46 15.38
N ILE A 21 6.82 -32.81 16.13
CA ILE A 21 6.63 -31.41 16.52
C ILE A 21 7.05 -30.57 15.31
N LEU A 22 6.27 -30.65 14.23
CA LEU A 22 6.31 -29.54 13.25
C LEU A 22 5.76 -28.32 13.97
N PRO A 23 6.53 -27.20 14.05
CA PRO A 23 5.97 -25.95 14.51
C PRO A 23 4.77 -25.66 13.62
N LYS A 24 3.57 -25.54 14.20
CA LYS A 24 2.40 -25.01 13.50
C LYS A 24 2.80 -23.60 13.05
N GLY A 25 3.23 -23.46 11.79
CA GLY A 25 3.41 -22.15 11.18
C GLY A 25 2.11 -21.36 11.35
N ASN A 26 2.22 -20.07 11.63
CA ASN A 26 1.05 -19.21 11.65
C ASN A 26 0.29 -19.38 10.31
N PRO A 27 -1.04 -19.44 10.32
CA PRO A 27 -1.80 -19.48 9.10
C PRO A 27 -1.41 -18.30 8.21
N PRO A 28 -1.43 -18.45 6.88
CA PRO A 28 -1.12 -17.37 5.97
C PRO A 28 -2.05 -16.18 6.24
N PRO A 29 -1.57 -14.94 6.11
CA PRO A 29 -2.40 -13.77 6.34
C PRO A 29 -3.54 -13.69 5.32
N GLN A 30 -4.68 -13.15 5.74
CA GLN A 30 -5.74 -12.74 4.82
C GLN A 30 -5.24 -11.51 4.04
N LEU A 31 -5.32 -11.56 2.70
CA LEU A 31 -4.86 -10.49 1.84
C LEU A 31 -5.99 -9.52 1.51
N PHE A 32 -5.68 -8.23 1.55
CA PHE A 32 -6.53 -7.13 1.14
C PHE A 32 -5.88 -6.34 0.01
N ARG A 33 -6.68 -5.68 -0.80
CA ARG A 33 -6.23 -4.75 -1.82
C ARG A 33 -7.13 -3.52 -1.83
N LEU A 34 -6.60 -2.38 -2.23
CA LEU A 34 -7.38 -1.20 -2.53
C LEU A 34 -7.87 -1.23 -3.98
N THR A 35 -8.86 -0.43 -4.26
CA THR A 35 -9.48 -0.34 -5.58
C THR A 35 -9.05 0.93 -6.31
N VAL A 36 -9.27 0.95 -7.62
CA VAL A 36 -8.95 2.09 -8.46
C VAL A 36 -9.90 3.23 -8.16
N ALA A 37 -9.37 4.45 -8.04
CA ALA A 37 -10.20 5.62 -7.82
C ALA A 37 -11.14 5.83 -9.02
N PRO A 38 -12.44 6.04 -8.78
CA PRO A 38 -13.38 6.32 -9.85
C PRO A 38 -12.93 7.60 -10.60
N PRO A 39 -13.05 7.64 -11.94
CA PRO A 39 -12.62 8.79 -12.69
C PRO A 39 -13.40 10.04 -12.24
N ALA A 40 -12.67 11.07 -11.83
CA ALA A 40 -13.27 12.40 -11.71
C ALA A 40 -13.76 12.82 -13.10
N SER A 41 -14.84 13.63 -13.16
CA SER A 41 -15.46 14.06 -14.43
C SER A 41 -14.39 14.49 -15.45
N ALA A 42 -14.47 13.94 -16.67
CA ALA A 42 -13.48 14.11 -17.74
C ALA A 42 -13.37 15.55 -18.31
N SER A 43 -14.14 16.49 -17.75
CA SER A 43 -14.14 17.90 -18.18
C SER A 43 -12.95 18.66 -17.59
N GLY A 44 -12.19 19.32 -18.44
CA GLY A 44 -11.08 20.20 -18.03
C GLY A 44 -9.83 20.03 -18.90
N PRO A 45 -8.73 20.72 -18.54
CA PRO A 45 -7.47 20.62 -19.29
C PRO A 45 -6.92 19.20 -19.25
N ALA A 46 -6.20 18.81 -20.29
CA ALA A 46 -5.44 17.55 -20.36
C ALA A 46 -3.94 17.87 -20.27
N LEU A 47 -3.18 16.99 -19.64
CA LEU A 47 -1.73 17.07 -19.66
C LEU A 47 -1.25 16.74 -21.09
N LYS A 48 -0.34 17.54 -21.63
CA LYS A 48 0.31 17.22 -22.92
C LYS A 48 1.59 16.46 -22.67
N GLY A 49 1.84 15.42 -23.49
CA GLY A 49 3.05 14.61 -23.37
C GLY A 49 2.89 13.37 -22.49
N GLN A 50 3.99 12.68 -22.29
CA GLN A 50 4.06 11.42 -21.56
C GLN A 50 4.43 11.64 -20.08
N LEU A 51 3.69 11.02 -19.16
CA LEU A 51 3.93 11.06 -17.73
C LEU A 51 4.52 9.73 -17.24
N LEU A 52 5.68 9.78 -16.61
CA LEU A 52 6.18 8.67 -15.79
C LEU A 52 5.68 8.82 -14.37
N VAL A 53 5.29 7.72 -13.77
CA VAL A 53 4.95 7.62 -12.35
C VAL A 53 6.01 6.77 -11.66
N ASP A 54 6.82 7.41 -10.84
CA ASP A 54 7.84 6.73 -10.04
C ASP A 54 7.17 5.91 -8.93
N THR A 55 7.84 4.87 -8.46
CA THR A 55 7.41 4.19 -7.24
C THR A 55 7.49 5.17 -6.07
N PRO A 56 6.42 5.36 -5.28
CA PRO A 56 6.46 6.25 -4.14
C PRO A 56 7.60 5.87 -3.18
N PHE A 57 8.41 6.84 -2.79
CA PHE A 57 9.35 6.65 -1.70
C PHE A 57 8.57 6.52 -0.39
N ALA A 58 8.92 5.55 0.42
CA ALA A 58 8.30 5.35 1.74
C ALA A 58 9.37 5.00 2.79
N PRO A 59 9.17 5.44 4.05
CA PRO A 59 9.96 4.91 5.17
C PRO A 59 9.80 3.38 5.26
N SER A 60 10.83 2.67 5.74
CA SER A 60 10.81 1.20 5.82
C SER A 60 9.62 0.64 6.60
N ALA A 61 9.07 1.39 7.54
CA ALA A 61 7.88 1.00 8.28
C ALA A 61 6.60 1.01 7.41
N LEU A 62 6.56 1.77 6.32
CA LEU A 62 5.46 1.81 5.35
C LEU A 62 5.79 1.05 4.06
N ASP A 63 7.08 0.76 3.82
CA ASP A 63 7.53 0.01 2.66
C ASP A 63 7.40 -1.50 2.87
N THR A 64 6.20 -1.95 3.13
CA THR A 64 5.84 -3.32 3.50
C THR A 64 4.42 -3.64 3.01
N ASP A 65 4.09 -4.92 2.96
CA ASP A 65 2.73 -5.43 2.74
C ASP A 65 1.89 -5.47 4.03
N ARG A 66 2.47 -5.14 5.19
CA ARG A 66 1.74 -5.12 6.46
C ARG A 66 0.84 -3.89 6.57
N ILE A 67 -0.38 -4.09 7.08
CA ILE A 67 -1.32 -3.00 7.33
C ILE A 67 -0.93 -2.29 8.63
N ALA A 68 -0.49 -1.03 8.49
CA ALA A 68 0.05 -0.24 9.60
C ALA A 68 -1.04 0.33 10.50
N LEU A 69 -0.73 0.44 11.80
CA LEU A 69 -1.55 1.14 12.78
C LEU A 69 -0.68 1.94 13.77
N THR A 70 -1.25 3.00 14.34
CA THR A 70 -0.64 3.78 15.42
C THR A 70 -1.63 3.94 16.57
N ARG A 71 -1.11 3.89 17.82
CA ARG A 71 -1.91 4.09 19.04
C ARG A 71 -1.51 5.37 19.80
N SER A 72 -0.38 5.93 19.45
CA SER A 72 0.14 7.20 19.96
C SER A 72 1.06 7.83 18.92
N ALA A 73 1.50 9.06 19.15
CA ALA A 73 2.41 9.76 18.24
C ALA A 73 3.77 9.05 18.06
N THR A 74 4.16 8.21 18.99
CA THR A 74 5.47 7.53 19.02
C THR A 74 5.36 6.01 18.90
N SER A 75 4.13 5.44 18.82
CA SER A 75 3.93 4.00 18.64
C SER A 75 3.61 3.70 17.19
N PHE A 76 4.23 2.67 16.65
CA PHE A 76 3.95 2.15 15.32
C PHE A 76 3.86 0.63 15.40
N ASP A 77 2.79 0.05 14.84
CA ASP A 77 2.52 -1.37 14.90
C ASP A 77 1.77 -1.82 13.63
N TYR A 78 1.39 -3.08 13.54
CA TYR A 78 0.68 -3.64 12.39
C TYR A 78 -0.44 -4.58 12.85
N PHE A 79 -1.48 -4.67 12.02
CA PHE A 79 -2.53 -5.67 12.23
C PHE A 79 -1.98 -7.08 12.04
N GLY A 80 -2.31 -7.98 12.98
CA GLY A 80 -1.91 -9.37 12.91
C GLY A 80 -2.82 -10.19 11.98
N GLY A 81 -2.26 -11.20 11.28
CA GLY A 81 -3.03 -12.14 10.47
C GLY A 81 -3.63 -11.58 9.18
N VAL A 82 -3.30 -10.36 8.81
CA VAL A 82 -3.77 -9.68 7.59
C VAL A 82 -2.62 -8.94 6.91
N ALA A 83 -2.71 -8.75 5.60
CA ALA A 83 -1.71 -8.00 4.83
C ALA A 83 -2.34 -7.37 3.59
N TRP A 84 -1.67 -6.41 3.00
CA TRP A 84 -1.93 -5.94 1.64
C TRP A 84 -1.52 -7.03 0.64
N SER A 85 -2.11 -7.00 -0.55
CA SER A 85 -1.77 -7.91 -1.66
C SER A 85 -0.39 -7.64 -2.27
N ASP A 86 0.20 -6.49 -1.98
CA ASP A 86 1.55 -6.06 -2.39
C ASP A 86 2.09 -5.04 -1.37
N ARG A 87 3.36 -4.67 -1.46
CA ARG A 87 3.93 -3.58 -0.67
C ARG A 87 3.17 -2.28 -0.95
N ALA A 88 2.84 -1.53 0.10
CA ALA A 88 1.99 -0.33 -0.02
C ALA A 88 2.46 0.65 -1.12
N PRO A 89 3.76 1.00 -1.28
CA PRO A 89 4.21 1.88 -2.36
C PRO A 89 3.93 1.33 -3.77
N LEU A 90 4.09 0.02 -3.99
CA LEU A 90 3.86 -0.61 -5.28
C LEU A 90 2.37 -0.69 -5.61
N MET A 91 1.54 -1.00 -4.61
CA MET A 91 0.08 -0.99 -4.74
C MET A 91 -0.41 0.42 -5.10
N VAL A 92 0.06 1.44 -4.38
CA VAL A 92 -0.31 2.85 -4.66
C VAL A 92 0.16 3.31 -6.02
N GLN A 93 1.39 2.97 -6.45
CA GLN A 93 1.87 3.28 -7.80
C GLN A 93 0.94 2.70 -8.87
N SER A 94 0.53 1.44 -8.70
CA SER A 94 -0.37 0.77 -9.65
C SER A 94 -1.71 1.48 -9.74
N LEU A 95 -2.29 1.84 -8.59
CA LEU A 95 -3.57 2.55 -8.50
C LEU A 95 -3.49 3.98 -9.08
N LEU A 96 -2.38 4.70 -8.86
CA LEU A 96 -2.13 6.01 -9.46
C LEU A 96 -2.08 5.93 -10.99
N ILE A 97 -1.34 4.95 -11.54
CA ILE A 97 -1.22 4.76 -12.99
C ILE A 97 -2.59 4.44 -13.59
N GLU A 98 -3.28 3.44 -13.06
CA GLU A 98 -4.58 3.01 -13.57
C GLU A 98 -5.63 4.12 -13.48
N SER A 99 -5.65 4.88 -12.37
CA SER A 99 -6.57 6.01 -12.22
C SER A 99 -6.24 7.17 -13.16
N LEU A 100 -4.96 7.44 -13.42
CA LEU A 100 -4.52 8.44 -14.41
C LEU A 100 -4.95 8.05 -15.83
N GLU A 101 -4.77 6.78 -16.20
CA GLU A 101 -5.22 6.25 -17.49
C GLU A 101 -6.73 6.35 -17.65
N LEU A 102 -7.50 5.91 -16.65
CA LEU A 102 -8.96 5.97 -16.64
C LEU A 102 -9.50 7.41 -16.63
N SER A 103 -8.74 8.36 -16.13
CA SER A 103 -9.14 9.78 -16.15
C SER A 103 -9.29 10.36 -17.57
N GLY A 104 -8.62 9.76 -18.57
CA GLY A 104 -8.57 10.25 -19.95
C GLY A 104 -7.89 11.60 -20.11
N ARG A 105 -7.34 12.18 -19.03
CA ARG A 105 -6.72 13.51 -19.00
C ARG A 105 -5.21 13.49 -19.20
N THR A 106 -4.63 12.29 -19.24
CA THR A 106 -3.20 12.06 -19.45
C THR A 106 -3.05 11.10 -20.60
N PRO A 107 -2.58 11.53 -21.78
CA PRO A 107 -2.59 10.72 -23.02
C PRO A 107 -1.69 9.49 -22.96
N ALA A 108 -0.62 9.54 -22.16
CA ALA A 108 0.27 8.41 -21.96
C ALA A 108 0.82 8.43 -20.53
N VAL A 109 0.62 7.35 -19.82
CA VAL A 109 1.15 7.11 -18.46
C VAL A 109 1.98 5.85 -18.48
N ALA A 110 3.12 5.85 -17.81
CA ALA A 110 3.99 4.68 -17.73
C ALA A 110 4.71 4.63 -16.37
N ARG A 111 5.18 3.42 -16.03
CA ARG A 111 6.12 3.23 -14.92
C ARG A 111 7.52 3.69 -15.33
N GLU A 112 8.28 4.24 -14.40
CA GLU A 112 9.68 4.62 -14.63
C GLU A 112 10.52 3.44 -15.16
N SER A 113 10.25 2.23 -14.71
CA SER A 113 10.96 1.01 -15.10
C SER A 113 10.95 0.71 -16.62
N LEU A 114 10.05 1.33 -17.38
CA LEU A 114 9.96 1.14 -18.83
C LEU A 114 10.99 1.99 -19.62
N ALA A 115 11.79 2.82 -18.95
CA ALA A 115 12.86 3.65 -19.53
C ALA A 115 12.46 4.44 -20.81
N LEU A 116 11.19 4.83 -20.92
CA LEU A 116 10.65 5.60 -22.02
C LEU A 116 11.06 7.08 -21.94
N ARG A 117 11.15 7.74 -23.09
CA ARG A 117 11.26 9.22 -23.10
C ARG A 117 9.93 9.78 -22.58
N ALA A 118 10.02 10.57 -21.52
CA ALA A 118 8.87 11.23 -20.94
C ALA A 118 9.06 12.74 -20.91
N ASP A 119 7.94 13.46 -20.95
CA ASP A 119 7.91 14.90 -20.76
C ASP A 119 7.84 15.27 -19.28
N TRP A 120 7.18 14.43 -18.51
CA TRP A 120 6.90 14.63 -17.10
C TRP A 120 7.25 13.39 -16.26
N ALA A 121 7.65 13.62 -15.01
CA ALA A 121 7.73 12.58 -13.99
C ALA A 121 6.97 13.03 -12.72
N LEU A 122 6.08 12.17 -12.23
CA LEU A 122 5.42 12.30 -10.95
C LEU A 122 6.24 11.52 -9.92
N LYS A 123 6.86 12.24 -9.00
CA LYS A 123 7.58 11.70 -7.84
C LYS A 123 6.76 11.92 -6.60
N THR A 124 6.58 10.87 -5.80
CA THR A 124 5.77 10.93 -4.59
C THR A 124 6.51 10.34 -3.39
N ASP A 125 6.34 10.96 -2.24
CA ASP A 125 6.77 10.46 -0.94
C ASP A 125 5.52 10.05 -0.15
N LEU A 126 5.41 8.79 0.25
CA LEU A 126 4.34 8.27 1.11
C LEU A 126 4.70 8.55 2.56
N LEU A 127 4.05 9.54 3.16
CA LEU A 127 4.39 10.04 4.50
C LEU A 127 3.56 9.36 5.59
N HIS A 128 2.30 9.09 5.31
CA HIS A 128 1.35 8.41 6.20
C HIS A 128 0.51 7.43 5.41
N PHE A 129 0.34 6.23 5.94
CA PHE A 129 -0.51 5.17 5.40
C PHE A 129 -0.85 4.20 6.54
N GLU A 130 -1.58 4.71 7.54
CA GLU A 130 -1.86 3.96 8.77
C GLU A 130 -3.26 4.21 9.31
N ALA A 131 -3.78 3.22 10.05
CA ALA A 131 -4.97 3.38 10.89
C ALA A 131 -4.55 3.94 12.26
N ARG A 132 -5.06 5.11 12.63
CA ARG A 132 -4.73 5.81 13.86
C ARG A 132 -5.81 5.60 14.92
N TYR A 133 -5.45 5.01 16.04
CA TYR A 133 -6.25 4.90 17.24
C TYR A 133 -6.00 6.08 18.18
N GLY A 134 -6.92 6.30 19.10
CA GLY A 134 -6.73 7.32 20.15
C GLY A 134 -6.93 8.76 19.68
N ALA A 135 -7.79 8.99 18.67
CA ALA A 135 -8.21 10.35 18.34
C ALA A 135 -8.77 11.08 19.59
N PRO A 136 -8.55 12.40 19.74
CA PRO A 136 -9.04 13.16 20.88
C PRO A 136 -10.54 12.95 21.09
N GLY A 137 -10.95 12.53 22.30
CA GLY A 137 -12.35 12.28 22.66
C GLY A 137 -12.89 10.90 22.26
N ALA A 138 -12.11 10.04 21.61
CA ALA A 138 -12.51 8.69 21.28
C ALA A 138 -12.28 7.74 22.46
N GLY A 139 -13.28 6.90 22.79
CA GLY A 139 -13.12 5.82 23.77
C GLY A 139 -12.12 4.76 23.28
N ALA A 140 -11.65 3.90 24.18
CA ALA A 140 -10.63 2.88 23.89
C ALA A 140 -11.06 1.88 22.78
N GLU A 141 -12.35 1.71 22.54
CA GLU A 141 -12.91 0.82 21.50
C GLU A 141 -13.41 1.58 20.26
N ALA A 142 -13.14 2.88 20.17
CA ALA A 142 -13.58 3.67 19.03
C ALA A 142 -12.92 3.20 17.73
N SER A 143 -13.70 3.26 16.66
CA SER A 143 -13.18 3.00 15.31
C SER A 143 -12.02 3.93 14.98
N PRO A 144 -10.91 3.42 14.43
CA PRO A 144 -9.76 4.23 14.10
C PRO A 144 -10.04 5.19 12.94
N GLU A 145 -9.20 6.20 12.83
CA GLU A 145 -9.11 7.06 11.65
C GLU A 145 -7.96 6.58 10.75
N VAL A 146 -8.26 6.26 9.52
CA VAL A 146 -7.24 6.05 8.49
C VAL A 146 -6.69 7.40 8.08
N ARG A 147 -5.37 7.51 8.08
CA ARG A 147 -4.65 8.68 7.58
C ARG A 147 -3.76 8.27 6.42
N ILE A 148 -3.94 8.94 5.29
CA ILE A 148 -3.05 8.83 4.14
C ILE A 148 -2.50 10.22 3.81
N SER A 149 -1.20 10.31 3.53
CA SER A 149 -0.56 11.58 3.20
C SER A 149 0.58 11.36 2.21
N PHE A 150 0.57 12.16 1.14
CA PHE A 150 1.61 12.18 0.11
C PHE A 150 2.20 13.57 -0.06
N SER A 151 3.51 13.61 -0.29
CA SER A 151 4.18 14.74 -0.93
C SER A 151 4.40 14.40 -2.40
N ALA A 152 3.78 15.14 -3.30
CA ALA A 152 3.88 14.93 -4.75
C ALA A 152 4.68 16.06 -5.40
N LYS A 153 5.58 15.71 -6.33
CA LYS A 153 6.37 16.65 -7.12
C LYS A 153 6.20 16.31 -8.60
N LEU A 154 5.86 17.31 -9.41
CA LEU A 154 5.83 17.20 -10.87
C LEU A 154 7.13 17.75 -11.44
N VAL A 155 7.88 16.89 -12.12
CA VAL A 155 9.18 17.24 -12.71
C VAL A 155 9.04 17.30 -14.22
N ARG A 156 9.50 18.39 -14.84
CA ARG A 156 9.68 18.46 -16.27
C ARG A 156 10.98 17.78 -16.66
N MET A 157 10.90 16.76 -17.52
CA MET A 157 12.04 15.88 -17.82
C MET A 157 13.08 16.50 -18.76
N ALA A 158 12.69 17.49 -19.57
CA ALA A 158 13.60 18.16 -20.52
C ALA A 158 14.78 18.84 -19.82
N ASP A 159 14.55 19.45 -18.68
CA ASP A 159 15.53 20.20 -17.87
C ASP A 159 15.65 19.71 -16.43
N ARG A 160 14.86 18.71 -16.05
CA ARG A 160 14.78 18.12 -14.71
C ARG A 160 14.39 19.12 -13.62
N ILE A 161 13.56 20.10 -13.96
CA ILE A 161 13.08 21.11 -13.02
C ILE A 161 11.76 20.65 -12.39
N VAL A 162 11.66 20.81 -11.05
CA VAL A 162 10.41 20.64 -10.31
C VAL A 162 9.49 21.81 -10.66
N ILE A 163 8.38 21.53 -11.36
CA ILE A 163 7.41 22.52 -11.80
C ILE A 163 6.42 22.89 -10.68
N GLY A 164 6.16 21.97 -9.79
CA GLY A 164 5.30 22.17 -8.64
C GLY A 164 5.43 21.08 -7.62
N GLN A 165 5.02 21.40 -6.40
CA GLN A 165 4.92 20.45 -5.29
C GLN A 165 3.53 20.58 -4.66
N HIS A 166 2.98 19.46 -4.20
CA HIS A 166 1.67 19.38 -3.59
C HIS A 166 1.69 18.40 -2.41
N MET A 167 0.98 18.77 -1.34
CA MET A 167 0.73 17.91 -0.19
C MET A 167 -0.72 17.46 -0.21
N ALA A 168 -0.94 16.20 -0.53
CA ALA A 168 -2.27 15.60 -0.48
C ALA A 168 -2.45 14.86 0.85
N ASN A 169 -3.58 15.10 1.51
CA ASN A 169 -3.90 14.50 2.80
C ASN A 169 -5.36 14.07 2.84
N ALA A 170 -5.60 12.83 3.26
CA ALA A 170 -6.95 12.36 3.53
C ALA A 170 -7.01 11.70 4.91
N VAL A 171 -8.14 11.91 5.59
CA VAL A 171 -8.47 11.27 6.86
C VAL A 171 -9.88 10.73 6.75
N GLN A 172 -10.02 9.40 6.92
CA GLN A 172 -11.30 8.72 6.84
C GLN A 172 -11.52 7.87 8.09
N ARG A 173 -12.65 8.04 8.77
CA ARG A 173 -12.98 7.22 9.93
C ARG A 173 -13.56 5.89 9.48
N ALA A 174 -13.02 4.78 10.00
CA ALA A 174 -13.62 3.47 9.79
C ALA A 174 -15.01 3.39 10.42
N SER A 175 -15.96 2.76 9.72
CA SER A 175 -17.34 2.61 10.21
C SER A 175 -17.43 1.72 11.45
N ARG A 176 -16.50 0.78 11.60
CA ARG A 176 -16.37 -0.14 12.75
C ARG A 176 -14.89 -0.43 13.02
N ASN A 177 -14.60 -0.88 14.26
CA ASN A 177 -13.25 -1.34 14.62
C ASN A 177 -13.02 -2.80 14.20
N GLU A 178 -13.14 -3.06 12.90
CA GLU A 178 -12.93 -4.36 12.25
C GLU A 178 -12.08 -4.17 11.01
N VAL A 179 -11.17 -5.11 10.71
CA VAL A 179 -10.22 -4.97 9.60
C VAL A 179 -10.90 -4.67 8.25
N PRO A 180 -11.98 -5.35 7.84
CA PRO A 180 -12.66 -5.01 6.58
C PRO A 180 -13.14 -3.55 6.53
N ALA A 181 -13.77 -3.06 7.60
CA ALA A 181 -14.24 -1.66 7.66
C ALA A 181 -13.09 -0.64 7.70
N ILE A 182 -11.94 -1.03 8.25
CA ILE A 182 -10.71 -0.22 8.23
C ILE A 182 -10.13 -0.18 6.81
N VAL A 183 -10.13 -1.31 6.10
CA VAL A 183 -9.69 -1.37 4.69
C VAL A 183 -10.60 -0.53 3.79
N ASP A 184 -11.92 -0.57 4.00
CA ASP A 184 -12.86 0.31 3.28
C ASP A 184 -12.52 1.79 3.50
N ALA A 185 -12.15 2.18 4.72
CA ALA A 185 -11.71 3.55 5.01
C ALA A 185 -10.36 3.90 4.36
N PHE A 186 -9.43 2.94 4.24
CA PHE A 186 -8.21 3.13 3.44
C PHE A 186 -8.53 3.34 1.96
N ASP A 187 -9.45 2.56 1.42
CA ASP A 187 -9.85 2.64 0.01
C ASP A 187 -10.46 4.03 -0.30
N GLU A 188 -11.38 4.47 0.53
CA GLU A 188 -12.02 5.79 0.38
C GLU A 188 -11.01 6.94 0.51
N ALA A 189 -10.11 6.91 1.50
CA ALA A 189 -9.06 7.90 1.66
C ALA A 189 -8.09 7.90 0.47
N ASN A 190 -7.74 6.72 -0.04
CA ASN A 190 -6.87 6.57 -1.21
C ASN A 190 -7.52 7.14 -2.48
N HIS A 191 -8.81 6.90 -2.68
CA HIS A 191 -9.57 7.49 -3.80
C HIS A 191 -9.52 9.02 -3.77
N GLN A 192 -9.75 9.63 -2.61
CA GLN A 192 -9.71 11.09 -2.44
C GLN A 192 -8.33 11.63 -2.83
N ILE A 193 -7.26 11.05 -2.31
CA ILE A 193 -5.89 11.49 -2.58
C ILE A 193 -5.51 11.31 -4.05
N ILE A 194 -5.83 10.19 -4.65
CA ILE A 194 -5.52 9.94 -6.07
C ILE A 194 -6.23 10.97 -6.95
N GLN A 195 -7.51 11.24 -6.72
CA GLN A 195 -8.26 12.25 -7.46
C GLN A 195 -7.67 13.64 -7.30
N GLU A 196 -7.25 14.01 -6.09
CA GLU A 196 -6.58 15.29 -5.81
C GLU A 196 -5.24 15.39 -6.55
N ILE A 197 -4.40 14.37 -6.51
CA ILE A 197 -3.12 14.32 -7.20
C ILE A 197 -3.32 14.42 -8.72
N ILE A 198 -4.27 13.69 -9.31
CA ILE A 198 -4.58 13.76 -10.74
C ILE A 198 -5.00 15.18 -11.14
N ALA A 199 -5.90 15.79 -10.40
CA ALA A 199 -6.36 17.15 -10.67
C ALA A 199 -5.20 18.15 -10.62
N TRP A 200 -4.35 18.05 -9.60
CA TRP A 200 -3.17 18.90 -9.43
C TRP A 200 -2.12 18.70 -10.55
N VAL A 201 -1.77 17.46 -10.89
CA VAL A 201 -0.81 17.13 -11.95
C VAL A 201 -1.24 17.75 -13.27
N VAL A 202 -2.51 17.56 -13.64
CA VAL A 202 -3.05 18.08 -14.89
C VAL A 202 -3.08 19.61 -14.90
N ALA A 203 -3.50 20.24 -13.82
CA ALA A 203 -3.53 21.70 -13.72
C ALA A 203 -2.12 22.31 -13.83
N THR A 204 -1.17 21.76 -13.06
CA THR A 204 0.22 22.23 -13.00
C THR A 204 0.93 22.04 -14.34
N GLY A 205 0.86 20.83 -14.92
CA GLY A 205 1.51 20.54 -16.19
C GLY A 205 0.91 21.31 -17.37
N SER A 206 -0.40 21.50 -17.41
CA SER A 206 -1.06 22.30 -18.46
C SER A 206 -0.68 23.77 -18.42
N SER A 207 -0.45 24.34 -17.25
CA SER A 207 0.01 25.72 -17.10
C SER A 207 1.48 25.92 -17.49
N ALA A 208 2.31 24.91 -17.28
CA ALA A 208 3.74 24.95 -17.63
C ALA A 208 4.04 24.74 -19.12
N THR A 209 3.03 24.37 -19.90
CA THR A 209 3.16 24.12 -21.35
C THR A 209 2.71 25.33 -22.20
N ARG A 210 2.27 26.43 -21.55
CA ARG A 210 1.92 27.70 -22.19
C ARG A 210 3.12 28.62 -22.26
#